data_36d8e5b6bd4c171ccbbcb82ff216d974
#
_entry.id   36d8e5b6bd4c171ccbbcb82ff216d974
#
_cell.length_a   1.000
_cell.length_b   1.000
_cell.length_c   1.000
_cell.angle_alpha   90.00
_cell.angle_beta   90.00
_cell.angle_gamma   90.00
#
_symmetry.space_group_name_H-M   'P 1'
#
loop_
_entity.id
_entity.type
_entity.pdbx_description
1 polymer ?
#
loop_
_entity_poly.entity_id
_entity_poly.type
_entity_poly.pdbx_seq_one_letter_code
_entity_poly.pdbx_strand_id
1 'polypeptide(L)'
;MLNGIHHIAIICADYGKSKRFYTDVLGLEIVREVFREERRSYKLDLSLNGQYIIELFSFPDPPPRPSRPEAQGLRHLAFEVDNIENEIVKLNLKGVATEPIRTDPYTGKLFTFFADPDGLPLEIYQK
;
A
#
# COMPACT_ATOMS: atom_id res chain seq x y z
N MET A 1 -19.10 -19.21 6.19
CA MET A 1 -17.63 -19.38 6.24
C MET A 1 -16.96 -18.40 5.29
N LEU A 2 -15.85 -17.82 5.72
CA LEU A 2 -15.09 -16.89 4.86
C LEU A 2 -14.38 -17.67 3.73
N ASN A 3 -14.35 -17.08 2.52
CA ASN A 3 -13.72 -17.72 1.37
C ASN A 3 -12.35 -17.12 1.02
N GLY A 4 -12.04 -15.92 1.52
CA GLY A 4 -10.77 -15.26 1.24
C GLY A 4 -10.82 -13.79 1.58
N ILE A 5 -9.74 -13.09 1.28
CA ILE A 5 -9.67 -11.63 1.42
C ILE A 5 -10.07 -11.03 0.07
N HIS A 6 -11.11 -10.18 0.07
CA HIS A 6 -11.59 -9.53 -1.15
C HIS A 6 -10.79 -8.26 -1.46
N HIS A 7 -10.67 -7.37 -0.49
CA HIS A 7 -9.91 -6.13 -0.64
C HIS A 7 -9.58 -5.54 0.73
N ILE A 8 -8.66 -4.59 0.72
CA ILE A 8 -8.29 -3.76 1.88
C ILE A 8 -8.58 -2.32 1.51
N ALA A 9 -9.27 -1.59 2.38
CA ALA A 9 -9.59 -0.18 2.17
C ALA A 9 -8.57 0.70 2.87
N ILE A 10 -8.06 1.70 2.15
CA ILE A 10 -7.05 2.65 2.64
C ILE A 10 -7.58 4.06 2.44
N ILE A 11 -7.48 4.90 3.47
CA ILE A 11 -7.84 6.32 3.39
C ILE A 11 -6.58 7.14 3.20
N CYS A 12 -6.58 8.04 2.21
CA CYS A 12 -5.45 8.93 1.94
C CYS A 12 -5.79 10.39 2.23
N ALA A 13 -4.77 11.19 2.51
CA ALA A 13 -4.91 12.63 2.72
C ALA A 13 -4.97 13.40 1.39
N ASP A 14 -4.05 13.08 0.48
CA ASP A 14 -3.94 13.72 -0.85
C ASP A 14 -4.22 12.66 -1.92
N TYR A 15 -5.41 12.73 -2.50
CA TYR A 15 -5.86 11.70 -3.45
C TYR A 15 -4.95 11.58 -4.66
N GLY A 16 -4.59 12.70 -5.30
CA GLY A 16 -3.74 12.68 -6.48
C GLY A 16 -2.37 12.08 -6.21
N LYS A 17 -1.78 12.43 -5.07
CA LYS A 17 -0.48 11.92 -4.65
C LYS A 17 -0.52 10.43 -4.36
N SER A 18 -1.53 9.96 -3.64
CA SER A 18 -1.67 8.54 -3.31
C SER A 18 -2.07 7.71 -4.51
N LYS A 19 -2.91 8.23 -5.38
CA LYS A 19 -3.23 7.57 -6.65
C LYS A 19 -1.95 7.33 -7.47
N ARG A 20 -1.11 8.34 -7.64
CA ARG A 20 0.16 8.19 -8.35
C ARG A 20 1.09 7.18 -7.67
N PHE A 21 1.14 7.19 -6.34
CA PHE A 21 1.96 6.24 -5.61
C PHE A 21 1.54 4.80 -5.89
N TYR A 22 0.26 4.50 -5.71
CA TYR A 22 -0.21 3.11 -5.87
C TYR A 22 -0.20 2.65 -7.33
N THR A 23 -0.42 3.55 -8.30
CA THR A 23 -0.42 3.18 -9.72
C THR A 23 0.96 3.27 -10.37
N ASP A 24 1.65 4.42 -10.25
CA ASP A 24 2.91 4.63 -10.95
C ASP A 24 4.10 4.02 -10.21
N VAL A 25 4.12 4.08 -8.88
CA VAL A 25 5.23 3.54 -8.09
C VAL A 25 5.06 2.04 -7.88
N LEU A 26 3.91 1.62 -7.37
CA LEU A 26 3.67 0.19 -7.07
C LEU A 26 3.19 -0.61 -8.28
N GLY A 27 2.71 0.05 -9.33
CA GLY A 27 2.28 -0.63 -10.54
C GLY A 27 0.90 -1.27 -10.47
N LEU A 28 0.05 -0.87 -9.52
CA LEU A 28 -1.31 -1.38 -9.46
C LEU A 28 -2.14 -0.79 -10.60
N GLU A 29 -3.11 -1.56 -11.09
CA GLU A 29 -3.96 -1.17 -12.19
C GLU A 29 -5.32 -0.68 -11.70
N ILE A 30 -5.83 0.38 -12.36
CA ILE A 30 -7.14 0.94 -12.03
C ILE A 30 -8.24 0.05 -12.59
N VAL A 31 -9.11 -0.44 -11.72
CA VAL A 31 -10.33 -1.17 -12.10
C VAL A 31 -11.48 -0.19 -12.32
N ARG A 32 -11.65 0.75 -11.40
CA ARG A 32 -12.72 1.73 -11.44
C ARG A 32 -12.37 2.92 -10.55
N GLU A 33 -12.75 4.11 -11.01
CA GLU A 33 -12.60 5.35 -10.25
C GLU A 33 -13.93 6.08 -10.21
N VAL A 34 -14.39 6.44 -9.01
CA VAL A 34 -15.67 7.12 -8.81
C VAL A 34 -15.48 8.28 -7.83
N PHE A 35 -16.07 9.42 -8.13
CA PHE A 35 -16.22 10.52 -7.16
C PHE A 35 -17.64 10.49 -6.59
N ARG A 36 -17.75 10.35 -5.27
CA ARG A 36 -19.03 10.30 -4.55
C ARG A 36 -19.34 11.68 -3.98
N GLU A 37 -20.21 12.45 -4.62
CA GLU A 37 -20.44 13.84 -4.26
C GLU A 37 -20.97 14.06 -2.86
N GLU A 38 -21.95 13.25 -2.41
CA GLU A 38 -22.55 13.43 -1.10
C GLU A 38 -21.56 13.21 0.04
N ARG A 39 -20.47 12.49 -0.21
CA ARG A 39 -19.40 12.26 0.77
C ARG A 39 -18.14 13.05 0.46
N ARG A 40 -18.11 13.76 -0.66
CA ARG A 40 -16.93 14.45 -1.18
C ARG A 40 -15.71 13.55 -1.15
N SER A 41 -15.85 12.35 -1.72
CA SER A 41 -14.89 11.26 -1.55
C SER A 41 -14.65 10.56 -2.88
N TYR A 42 -13.39 10.44 -3.27
CA TYR A 42 -13.00 9.52 -4.33
C TYR A 42 -12.94 8.10 -3.80
N LYS A 43 -13.29 7.16 -4.65
CA LYS A 43 -13.15 5.73 -4.43
C LYS A 43 -12.44 5.15 -5.64
N LEU A 44 -11.26 4.60 -5.42
CA LEU A 44 -10.41 4.05 -6.48
C LEU A 44 -10.16 2.57 -6.21
N ASP A 45 -10.66 1.72 -7.09
CA ASP A 45 -10.49 0.28 -7.00
C ASP A 45 -9.24 -0.11 -7.78
N LEU A 46 -8.30 -0.78 -7.12
CA LEU A 46 -7.00 -1.15 -7.67
C LEU A 46 -6.80 -2.66 -7.66
N SER A 47 -6.20 -3.17 -8.74
CA SER A 47 -5.88 -4.59 -8.87
C SER A 47 -4.38 -4.82 -8.99
N LEU A 48 -3.96 -6.03 -8.61
CA LEU A 48 -2.60 -6.53 -8.78
C LEU A 48 -2.71 -7.87 -9.52
N ASN A 49 -2.06 -7.96 -10.68
CA ASN A 49 -2.11 -9.16 -11.52
C ASN A 49 -3.54 -9.63 -11.79
N GLY A 50 -4.43 -8.69 -12.07
CA GLY A 50 -5.83 -8.99 -12.39
C GLY A 50 -6.73 -9.24 -11.18
N GLN A 51 -6.18 -9.23 -9.97
CA GLN A 51 -6.96 -9.42 -8.75
C GLN A 51 -7.19 -8.09 -8.04
N TYR A 52 -8.43 -7.77 -7.76
CA TYR A 52 -8.80 -6.59 -6.97
C TYR A 52 -8.26 -6.75 -5.55
N ILE A 53 -7.48 -5.79 -5.07
CA ILE A 53 -6.84 -5.90 -3.75
C ILE A 53 -6.99 -4.66 -2.87
N ILE A 54 -7.04 -3.46 -3.45
CA ILE A 54 -7.08 -2.22 -2.68
C ILE A 54 -8.23 -1.34 -3.15
N GLU A 55 -8.91 -0.76 -2.18
CA GLU A 55 -9.91 0.27 -2.35
C GLU A 55 -9.35 1.53 -1.71
N LEU A 56 -8.93 2.50 -2.54
CA LEU A 56 -8.33 3.74 -2.05
C LEU A 56 -9.41 4.82 -1.95
N PHE A 57 -9.56 5.39 -0.76
CA PHE A 57 -10.54 6.46 -0.49
C PHE A 57 -9.87 7.76 -0.15
N SER A 58 -10.48 8.86 -0.60
CA SER A 58 -10.24 10.17 -0.03
C SER A 58 -11.48 10.60 0.77
N PHE A 59 -11.26 11.39 1.81
CA PHE A 59 -12.33 12.06 2.55
C PHE A 59 -11.86 13.48 2.88
N PRO A 60 -12.80 14.44 3.10
CA PRO A 60 -12.38 15.75 3.53
C PRO A 60 -11.66 15.69 4.88
N ASP A 61 -10.41 16.16 4.91
CA ASP A 61 -9.64 16.39 6.13
C ASP A 61 -9.59 15.19 7.08
N PRO A 62 -9.16 13.99 6.61
CA PRO A 62 -9.06 12.84 7.50
C PRO A 62 -7.92 13.02 8.51
N PRO A 63 -8.08 12.60 9.77
CA PRO A 63 -6.99 12.67 10.73
C PRO A 63 -5.83 11.76 10.30
N PRO A 64 -4.58 12.13 10.68
CA PRO A 64 -3.43 11.32 10.33
C PRO A 64 -3.44 9.96 11.01
N ARG A 65 -2.76 9.00 10.40
CA ARG A 65 -2.62 7.65 10.90
C ARG A 65 -1.84 7.63 12.23
N PRO A 66 -2.31 6.94 13.29
CA PRO A 66 -1.55 6.78 14.53
C PRO A 66 -0.58 5.59 14.42
N SER A 67 0.58 5.80 13.78
CA SER A 67 1.57 4.73 13.59
C SER A 67 2.55 4.60 14.76
N ARG A 68 2.77 5.68 15.50
CA ARG A 68 3.76 5.70 16.58
C ARG A 68 3.23 6.48 17.79
N PRO A 69 3.14 5.84 18.98
CA PRO A 69 3.45 4.43 19.19
C PRO A 69 2.50 3.53 18.39
N GLU A 70 2.83 2.25 18.27
CA GLU A 70 1.99 1.30 17.55
C GLU A 70 0.62 1.21 18.21
N ALA A 71 -0.43 1.30 17.39
CA ALA A 71 -1.81 1.32 17.84
C ALA A 71 -2.57 0.10 17.31
N GLN A 72 -3.74 -0.14 17.89
CA GLN A 72 -4.60 -1.25 17.45
C GLN A 72 -5.05 -1.05 16.00
N GLY A 73 -5.26 -2.15 15.29
CA GLY A 73 -5.72 -2.17 13.92
C GLY A 73 -4.68 -2.67 12.94
N LEU A 74 -4.84 -2.33 11.67
CA LEU A 74 -3.92 -2.76 10.63
C LEU A 74 -2.54 -2.14 10.86
N ARG A 75 -1.53 -3.00 11.01
CA ARG A 75 -0.17 -2.55 11.26
C ARG A 75 0.56 -2.18 9.97
N HIS A 76 0.48 -3.06 8.98
CA HIS A 76 1.10 -2.84 7.67
C HIS A 76 0.45 -3.77 6.62
N LEU A 77 0.77 -3.52 5.37
CA LEU A 77 0.37 -4.36 4.24
C LEU A 77 1.63 -4.88 3.57
N ALA A 78 1.71 -6.19 3.36
CA ALA A 78 2.87 -6.84 2.75
C ALA A 78 2.55 -7.32 1.35
N PHE A 79 3.47 -7.07 0.42
CA PHE A 79 3.43 -7.59 -0.95
C PHE A 79 4.53 -8.62 -1.13
N GLU A 80 4.23 -9.70 -1.84
CA GLU A 80 5.23 -10.71 -2.18
C GLU A 80 5.99 -10.28 -3.43
N VAL A 81 7.31 -10.48 -3.44
CA VAL A 81 8.17 -10.16 -4.58
C VAL A 81 9.09 -11.33 -4.90
N ASP A 82 9.51 -11.45 -6.14
CA ASP A 82 10.44 -12.50 -6.57
C ASP A 82 11.88 -12.17 -6.18
N ASN A 83 12.28 -10.91 -6.36
CA ASN A 83 13.64 -10.45 -6.07
C ASN A 83 13.59 -9.11 -5.36
N ILE A 84 13.89 -9.10 -4.06
CA ILE A 84 13.75 -7.90 -3.23
C ILE A 84 14.73 -6.80 -3.63
N GLU A 85 15.94 -7.14 -4.03
CA GLU A 85 16.94 -6.14 -4.41
C GLU A 85 16.52 -5.37 -5.65
N ASN A 86 15.94 -6.06 -6.64
CA ASN A 86 15.41 -5.43 -7.84
C ASN A 86 14.24 -4.48 -7.50
N GLU A 87 13.37 -4.88 -6.59
CA GLU A 87 12.23 -4.04 -6.18
C GLU A 87 12.70 -2.80 -5.42
N ILE A 88 13.71 -2.93 -4.57
CA ILE A 88 14.30 -1.79 -3.86
C ILE A 88 14.87 -0.78 -4.86
N VAL A 89 15.60 -1.26 -5.88
CA VAL A 89 16.14 -0.38 -6.92
C VAL A 89 15.01 0.38 -7.63
N LYS A 90 13.93 -0.31 -8.00
CA LYS A 90 12.78 0.33 -8.64
C LYS A 90 12.14 1.39 -7.75
N LEU A 91 11.93 1.08 -6.47
CA LEU A 91 11.37 2.02 -5.51
C LEU A 91 12.26 3.25 -5.34
N ASN A 92 13.56 3.03 -5.16
CA ASN A 92 14.52 4.13 -4.98
C ASN A 92 14.59 5.04 -6.20
N LEU A 93 14.54 4.47 -7.41
CA LEU A 93 14.51 5.26 -8.66
C LEU A 93 13.27 6.14 -8.75
N LYS A 94 12.20 5.77 -8.11
CA LYS A 94 10.96 6.55 -8.06
C LYS A 94 10.86 7.44 -6.82
N GLY A 95 11.96 7.61 -6.10
CA GLY A 95 12.04 8.51 -4.95
C GLY A 95 11.50 7.94 -3.64
N VAL A 96 11.28 6.64 -3.57
CA VAL A 96 10.78 5.98 -2.35
C VAL A 96 11.95 5.36 -1.59
N ALA A 97 12.17 5.81 -0.37
CA ALA A 97 13.20 5.25 0.50
C ALA A 97 12.72 3.94 1.11
N THR A 98 13.65 3.00 1.25
CA THR A 98 13.40 1.72 1.92
C THR A 98 14.30 1.58 3.13
N GLU A 99 13.86 0.79 4.11
CA GLU A 99 14.71 0.41 5.23
C GLU A 99 15.76 -0.61 4.78
N PRO A 100 16.81 -0.88 5.59
CA PRO A 100 17.75 -1.95 5.29
C PRO A 100 17.05 -3.31 5.20
N ILE A 101 17.52 -4.17 4.31
CA ILE A 101 16.99 -5.53 4.18
C ILE A 101 17.23 -6.31 5.48
N ARG A 102 16.20 -7.02 5.90
CA ARG A 102 16.26 -7.92 7.07
C ARG A 102 15.92 -9.35 6.66
N THR A 103 16.34 -10.29 7.47
CA THR A 103 15.98 -11.70 7.30
C THR A 103 14.96 -12.08 8.36
N ASP A 104 13.86 -12.69 7.92
CA ASP A 104 12.86 -13.25 8.82
C ASP A 104 13.47 -14.48 9.51
N PRO A 105 13.64 -14.45 10.85
CA PRO A 105 14.28 -15.58 11.55
C PRO A 105 13.46 -16.86 11.52
N TYR A 106 12.17 -16.77 11.23
CA TYR A 106 11.27 -17.92 11.20
C TYR A 106 11.21 -18.61 9.84
N THR A 107 11.43 -17.89 8.75
CA THR A 107 11.35 -18.41 7.38
C THR A 107 12.68 -18.39 6.64
N GLY A 108 13.63 -17.58 7.08
CA GLY A 108 14.90 -17.35 6.38
C GLY A 108 14.77 -16.45 5.17
N LYS A 109 13.59 -15.89 4.91
CA LYS A 109 13.34 -15.05 3.74
C LYS A 109 13.64 -13.61 4.02
N LEU A 110 13.93 -12.87 2.95
CA LEU A 110 14.29 -11.46 3.03
C LEU A 110 13.04 -10.58 2.96
N PHE A 111 13.06 -9.47 3.69
CA PHE A 111 12.00 -8.48 3.65
C PHE A 111 12.54 -7.09 3.96
N THR A 112 11.78 -6.07 3.60
CA THR A 112 12.05 -4.69 4.02
C THR A 112 10.76 -3.89 4.03
N PHE A 113 10.81 -2.71 4.66
CA PHE A 113 9.69 -1.80 4.78
C PHE A 113 9.94 -0.48 4.06
N PHE A 114 8.86 0.11 3.61
CA PHE A 114 8.78 1.48 3.12
C PHE A 114 7.42 2.03 3.53
N ALA A 115 7.07 3.23 3.13
CA ALA A 115 5.80 3.83 3.53
C ALA A 115 5.07 4.39 2.33
N ASP A 116 3.73 4.40 2.39
CA ASP A 116 2.92 5.14 1.44
C ASP A 116 2.97 6.65 1.78
N PRO A 117 2.35 7.53 0.96
CA PRO A 117 2.42 8.98 1.22
C PRO A 117 1.88 9.43 2.59
N ASP A 118 1.04 8.64 3.23
CA ASP A 118 0.43 8.96 4.53
C ASP A 118 1.10 8.22 5.69
N GLY A 119 2.22 7.56 5.44
CA GLY A 119 2.96 6.86 6.46
C GLY A 119 2.43 5.47 6.79
N LEU A 120 1.53 4.92 5.98
CA LEU A 120 1.14 3.50 6.15
C LEU A 120 2.36 2.63 5.84
N PRO A 121 2.83 1.83 6.82
CA PRO A 121 3.94 0.92 6.53
C PRO A 121 3.55 -0.12 5.50
N LEU A 122 4.40 -0.25 4.49
CA LEU A 122 4.26 -1.27 3.45
C LEU A 122 5.50 -2.16 3.49
N GLU A 123 5.30 -3.43 3.25
CA GLU A 123 6.38 -4.42 3.29
C GLU A 123 6.50 -5.10 1.94
N ILE A 124 7.73 -5.35 1.50
CA ILE A 124 7.99 -6.31 0.42
C ILE A 124 8.68 -7.51 1.03
N TYR A 125 8.15 -8.70 0.75
CA TYR A 125 8.59 -9.97 1.31
C TYR A 125 8.97 -10.90 0.17
N GLN A 126 10.21 -11.38 0.17
CA GLN A 126 10.70 -12.22 -0.90
C GLN A 126 10.11 -13.62 -0.84
N LYS A 127 9.68 -14.10 -1.98
CA LYS A 127 9.05 -15.40 -2.17
C LYS A 127 9.99 -16.58 -1.85
#